data_99f22fe0cf93ac4e239236eb5be49f4b
#
_entry.id   99f22fe0cf93ac4e239236eb5be49f4b
#
_cell.length_a   1.000
_cell.length_b   1.000
_cell.length_c   1.000
_cell.angle_alpha   90.00
_cell.angle_beta   90.00
_cell.angle_gamma   90.00
#
_symmetry.space_group_name_H-M   'P 1'
#
loop_
_entity.id
_entity.type
_entity.pdbx_description
1 polymer ?
#
loop_
_entity_poly.entity_id
_entity_poly.type
_entity_poly.pdbx_seq_one_letter_code
_entity_poly.pdbx_strand_id
1 'polypeptide(L)'
;MGVIELKRKHDAAAVNSSLVRRPIRRWAPLFMGPMLCAFAIGFVYPFCKGVYLSFCKFKTTSDAQFIGFGNYIKALNDASFVHSFWYTALFALVSLVFINVLAFAVAYALTQGIKGSNLFRTVFFMPNLIGGIVLGYIWSMIFDGILSRYGTGILLDKNWGFWGLIILMCWQQI
;
A
#
# COMPACT_ATOMS: atom_id res chain seq x y z
N MET A 1 -27.34 -41.91 -21.26
CA MET A 1 -26.19 -41.52 -22.08
C MET A 1 -25.37 -40.34 -21.51
N GLY A 2 -25.97 -39.38 -20.79
CA GLY A 2 -25.28 -38.18 -20.26
C GLY A 2 -24.29 -38.37 -19.11
N VAL A 3 -24.52 -39.34 -18.21
CA VAL A 3 -23.66 -39.50 -17.00
C VAL A 3 -22.27 -40.04 -17.33
N ILE A 4 -22.17 -40.94 -18.31
CA ILE A 4 -20.92 -41.56 -18.76
C ILE A 4 -20.06 -40.51 -19.50
N GLU A 5 -20.69 -39.64 -20.25
CA GLU A 5 -20.01 -38.56 -21.00
C GLU A 5 -19.48 -37.45 -20.10
N LEU A 6 -20.22 -37.08 -19.03
CA LEU A 6 -19.77 -36.14 -17.98
C LEU A 6 -18.58 -36.72 -17.21
N LYS A 7 -18.62 -37.99 -16.85
CA LYS A 7 -17.51 -38.64 -16.14
C LYS A 7 -16.26 -38.71 -17.01
N ARG A 8 -16.40 -38.99 -18.29
CA ARG A 8 -15.29 -39.03 -19.28
C ARG A 8 -14.64 -37.63 -19.46
N LYS A 9 -15.46 -36.57 -19.52
CA LYS A 9 -14.96 -35.18 -19.57
C LYS A 9 -14.23 -34.76 -18.27
N HIS A 10 -14.75 -35.20 -17.13
CA HIS A 10 -14.12 -34.91 -15.82
C HIS A 10 -12.78 -35.64 -15.67
N ASP A 11 -12.71 -36.90 -16.07
CA ASP A 11 -11.49 -37.72 -16.05
C ASP A 11 -10.43 -37.18 -17.05
N ALA A 12 -10.85 -36.77 -18.24
CA ALA A 12 -9.98 -36.16 -19.24
C ALA A 12 -9.43 -34.80 -18.77
N ALA A 13 -10.22 -33.97 -18.06
CA ALA A 13 -9.80 -32.72 -17.48
C ALA A 13 -8.80 -32.94 -16.31
N ALA A 14 -9.05 -33.98 -15.50
CA ALA A 14 -8.15 -34.34 -14.40
C ALA A 14 -6.79 -34.87 -14.90
N VAL A 15 -6.80 -35.72 -15.94
CA VAL A 15 -5.57 -36.21 -16.59
C VAL A 15 -4.79 -35.06 -17.24
N ASN A 16 -5.46 -34.14 -17.93
CA ASN A 16 -4.81 -33.02 -18.59
C ASN A 16 -4.21 -32.06 -17.56
N SER A 17 -4.90 -31.83 -16.43
CA SER A 17 -4.36 -31.01 -15.34
C SER A 17 -3.12 -31.63 -14.66
N SER A 18 -3.07 -32.96 -14.56
CA SER A 18 -1.92 -33.66 -13.96
C SER A 18 -0.70 -33.66 -14.90
N LEU A 19 -0.91 -33.75 -16.21
CA LEU A 19 0.15 -33.70 -17.22
C LEU A 19 0.79 -32.30 -17.31
N VAL A 20 0.00 -31.25 -17.15
CA VAL A 20 0.49 -29.86 -17.15
C VAL A 20 1.18 -29.50 -15.83
N ARG A 21 0.71 -30.01 -14.70
CA ARG A 21 1.28 -29.68 -13.35
C ARG A 21 2.69 -30.25 -13.15
N ARG A 22 3.00 -31.42 -13.71
CA ARG A 22 4.32 -32.07 -13.52
C ARG A 22 5.49 -31.29 -14.13
N PRO A 23 5.46 -30.84 -15.39
CA PRO A 23 6.53 -30.06 -15.96
C PRO A 23 6.66 -28.69 -15.32
N ILE A 24 5.55 -27.99 -15.00
CA ILE A 24 5.56 -26.70 -14.34
C ILE A 24 6.25 -26.80 -12.97
N ARG A 25 5.94 -27.80 -12.17
CA ARG A 25 6.55 -27.99 -10.85
C ARG A 25 8.05 -28.27 -10.92
N ARG A 26 8.53 -28.96 -11.97
CA ARG A 26 9.95 -29.26 -12.16
C ARG A 26 10.75 -28.03 -12.56
N TRP A 27 10.16 -27.14 -13.36
CA TRP A 27 10.84 -25.94 -13.85
C TRP A 27 10.54 -24.68 -13.01
N ALA A 28 9.55 -24.75 -12.10
CA ALA A 28 9.20 -23.65 -11.22
C ALA A 28 10.40 -23.05 -10.47
N PRO A 29 11.31 -23.82 -9.86
CA PRO A 29 12.46 -23.22 -9.15
C PRO A 29 13.40 -22.46 -10.09
N LEU A 30 13.51 -22.85 -11.36
CA LEU A 30 14.35 -22.14 -12.34
C LEU A 30 13.75 -20.78 -12.71
N PHE A 31 12.42 -20.67 -12.87
CA PHE A 31 11.76 -19.44 -13.24
C PHE A 31 11.52 -18.51 -12.03
N MET A 32 11.17 -19.09 -10.87
CA MET A 32 10.93 -18.34 -9.65
C MET A 32 12.22 -18.04 -8.87
N GLY A 33 13.26 -18.84 -9.06
CA GLY A 33 14.53 -18.72 -8.34
C GLY A 33 15.16 -17.34 -8.43
N PRO A 34 15.40 -16.78 -9.62
CA PRO A 34 16.00 -15.46 -9.76
C PRO A 34 15.18 -14.36 -9.08
N MET A 35 13.85 -14.41 -9.20
CA MET A 35 12.94 -13.46 -8.56
C MET A 35 12.98 -13.60 -7.04
N LEU A 36 12.94 -14.82 -6.51
CA LEU A 36 13.03 -15.09 -5.08
C LEU A 36 14.39 -14.67 -4.51
N CYS A 37 15.49 -14.92 -5.24
CA CYS A 37 16.80 -14.46 -4.83
C CYS A 37 16.88 -12.92 -4.79
N ALA A 38 16.39 -12.23 -5.84
CA ALA A 38 16.32 -10.77 -5.85
C ALA A 38 15.50 -10.22 -4.70
N PHE A 39 14.35 -10.83 -4.42
CA PHE A 39 13.49 -10.48 -3.29
C PHE A 39 14.18 -10.74 -1.94
N ALA A 40 14.85 -11.87 -1.79
CA ALA A 40 15.55 -12.21 -0.56
C ALA A 40 16.70 -11.23 -0.28
N ILE A 41 17.48 -10.86 -1.29
CA ILE A 41 18.61 -9.93 -1.15
C ILE A 41 18.11 -8.49 -0.99
N GLY A 42 17.13 -8.07 -1.78
CA GLY A 42 16.67 -6.67 -1.81
C GLY A 42 15.68 -6.32 -0.71
N PHE A 43 14.94 -7.31 -0.18
CA PHE A 43 13.91 -7.05 0.84
C PHE A 43 14.15 -7.83 2.13
N VAL A 44 14.25 -9.16 2.08
CA VAL A 44 14.31 -9.98 3.31
C VAL A 44 15.58 -9.70 4.12
N TYR A 45 16.73 -9.66 3.45
CA TYR A 45 17.99 -9.40 4.14
C TYR A 45 18.05 -8.01 4.81
N PRO A 46 17.74 -6.88 4.12
CA PRO A 46 17.68 -5.57 4.77
C PRO A 46 16.64 -5.49 5.87
N PHE A 47 15.48 -6.14 5.70
CA PHE A 47 14.45 -6.19 6.72
C PHE A 47 14.92 -6.91 7.99
N CYS A 48 15.47 -8.10 7.87
CA CYS A 48 16.00 -8.85 9.01
C CYS A 48 17.15 -8.09 9.69
N LYS A 49 18.04 -7.47 8.91
CA LYS A 49 19.11 -6.62 9.44
C LYS A 49 18.57 -5.39 10.15
N GLY A 50 17.53 -4.75 9.63
CA GLY A 50 16.84 -3.64 10.27
C GLY A 50 16.21 -4.03 11.62
N VAL A 51 15.55 -5.18 11.67
CA VAL A 51 14.99 -5.73 12.92
C VAL A 51 16.12 -5.99 13.95
N TYR A 52 17.22 -6.60 13.55
CA TYR A 52 18.37 -6.79 14.44
C TYR A 52 18.94 -5.45 14.94
N LEU A 53 19.14 -4.48 14.05
CA LEU A 53 19.65 -3.17 14.38
C LEU A 53 18.73 -2.36 15.30
N SER A 54 17.42 -2.63 15.28
CA SER A 54 16.48 -1.97 16.18
C SER A 54 16.74 -2.28 17.65
N PHE A 55 17.38 -3.41 17.94
CA PHE A 55 17.82 -3.80 19.28
C PHE A 55 19.25 -3.32 19.60
N CYS A 56 19.90 -2.63 18.67
CA CYS A 56 21.27 -2.17 18.83
C CYS A 56 21.33 -0.63 18.92
N LYS A 57 22.33 -0.14 19.63
CA LYS A 57 22.76 1.26 19.57
C LYS A 57 23.93 1.33 18.60
N PHE A 58 23.85 2.17 17.58
CA PHE A 58 24.89 2.28 16.56
C PHE A 58 24.99 3.70 15.99
N LYS A 59 26.17 4.08 15.54
CA LYS A 59 26.41 5.24 14.67
C LYS A 59 26.55 4.80 13.22
N THR A 60 27.22 3.68 13.01
CA THR A 60 27.39 3.00 11.72
C THR A 60 27.04 1.53 11.89
N THR A 61 26.61 0.87 10.81
CA THR A 61 26.21 -0.55 10.84
C THR A 61 27.33 -1.50 11.30
N SER A 62 28.59 -1.03 11.29
CA SER A 62 29.77 -1.78 11.76
C SER A 62 30.00 -1.67 13.27
N ASP A 63 29.41 -0.68 13.92
CA ASP A 63 29.63 -0.36 15.34
C ASP A 63 28.36 -0.59 16.17
N ALA A 64 27.63 -1.63 15.82
CA ALA A 64 26.36 -1.95 16.46
C ALA A 64 26.58 -2.68 17.81
N GLN A 65 26.21 -2.05 18.92
CA GLN A 65 26.19 -2.62 20.25
C GLN A 65 24.76 -3.06 20.61
N PHE A 66 24.59 -4.32 20.96
CA PHE A 66 23.29 -4.83 21.37
C PHE A 66 22.88 -4.26 22.74
N ILE A 67 21.74 -3.55 22.77
CA ILE A 67 21.19 -2.93 23.99
C ILE A 67 19.77 -3.46 24.33
N GLY A 68 19.32 -4.53 23.67
CA GLY A 68 17.99 -5.10 23.87
C GLY A 68 16.87 -4.08 23.56
N PHE A 69 15.89 -3.97 24.44
CA PHE A 69 14.72 -3.12 24.26
C PHE A 69 14.96 -1.62 24.58
N GLY A 70 16.19 -1.22 24.85
CA GLY A 70 16.51 0.16 25.26
C GLY A 70 16.02 1.24 24.28
N ASN A 71 16.06 0.97 22.97
CA ASN A 71 15.55 1.90 21.96
C ASN A 71 14.02 2.04 22.02
N TYR A 72 13.32 0.94 22.24
CA TYR A 72 11.85 0.92 22.34
C TYR A 72 11.35 1.64 23.59
N ILE A 73 12.00 1.42 24.74
CA ILE A 73 11.69 2.13 25.98
C ILE A 73 11.92 3.63 25.79
N LYS A 74 13.00 4.00 25.13
CA LYS A 74 13.33 5.41 24.83
C LYS A 74 12.29 6.05 23.91
N ALA A 75 11.87 5.35 22.85
CA ALA A 75 10.85 5.81 21.93
C ALA A 75 9.48 5.99 22.62
N LEU A 76 9.06 5.03 23.47
CA LEU A 76 7.80 5.11 24.21
C LEU A 76 7.78 6.23 25.27
N ASN A 77 8.94 6.64 25.77
CA ASN A 77 9.07 7.75 26.71
C ASN A 77 9.25 9.12 26.00
N ASP A 78 9.42 9.12 24.68
CA ASP A 78 9.50 10.35 23.89
C ASP A 78 8.10 10.83 23.54
N ALA A 79 7.71 11.97 24.09
CA ALA A 79 6.39 12.58 23.87
C ALA A 79 6.11 12.88 22.39
N SER A 80 7.14 13.27 21.62
CA SER A 80 7.02 13.51 20.18
C SER A 80 6.73 12.23 19.42
N PHE A 81 7.40 11.13 19.77
CA PHE A 81 7.16 9.82 19.17
C PHE A 81 5.75 9.32 19.47
N VAL A 82 5.33 9.36 20.73
CA VAL A 82 4.01 8.90 21.16
C VAL A 82 2.90 9.72 20.49
N HIS A 83 3.06 11.05 20.41
CA HIS A 83 2.12 11.91 19.70
C HIS A 83 2.04 11.55 18.21
N SER A 84 3.19 11.39 17.55
CA SER A 84 3.25 11.03 16.12
C SER A 84 2.66 9.66 15.84
N PHE A 85 2.87 8.70 16.74
CA PHE A 85 2.30 7.36 16.64
C PHE A 85 0.76 7.41 16.67
N TRP A 86 0.19 8.08 17.67
CA TRP A 86 -1.27 8.21 17.79
C TRP A 86 -1.88 9.02 16.66
N TYR A 87 -1.21 10.08 16.23
CA TYR A 87 -1.65 10.87 15.08
C TYR A 87 -1.69 10.03 13.80
N THR A 88 -0.64 9.23 13.56
CA THR A 88 -0.57 8.33 12.41
C THR A 88 -1.62 7.22 12.51
N ALA A 89 -1.84 6.65 13.69
CA ALA A 89 -2.86 5.63 13.90
C ALA A 89 -4.28 6.18 13.64
N LEU A 90 -4.58 7.38 14.13
CA LEU A 90 -5.83 8.07 13.85
C LEU A 90 -6.00 8.37 12.36
N PHE A 91 -4.95 8.89 11.72
CA PHE A 91 -4.94 9.16 10.29
C PHE A 91 -5.21 7.90 9.47
N ALA A 92 -4.52 6.79 9.78
CA ALA A 92 -4.70 5.52 9.10
C ALA A 92 -6.14 4.98 9.25
N LEU A 93 -6.72 5.05 10.45
CA LEU A 93 -8.06 4.57 10.72
C LEU A 93 -9.11 5.42 9.98
N VAL A 94 -9.01 6.73 10.05
CA VAL A 94 -9.93 7.65 9.38
C VAL A 94 -9.82 7.49 7.86
N SER A 95 -8.60 7.48 7.31
CA SER A 95 -8.37 7.28 5.89
C SER A 95 -8.92 5.94 5.41
N LEU A 96 -8.72 4.85 6.15
CA LEU A 96 -9.24 3.53 5.82
C LEU A 96 -10.76 3.54 5.70
N VAL A 97 -11.47 4.16 6.64
CA VAL A 97 -12.93 4.26 6.59
C VAL A 97 -13.38 5.09 5.38
N PHE A 98 -12.83 6.30 5.20
CA PHE A 98 -13.22 7.18 4.11
C PHE A 98 -12.92 6.58 2.74
N ILE A 99 -11.73 6.00 2.53
CA ILE A 99 -11.35 5.37 1.27
C ILE A 99 -12.31 4.23 0.94
N ASN A 100 -12.58 3.32 1.88
CA ASN A 100 -13.45 2.17 1.61
C ASN A 100 -14.91 2.60 1.34
N VAL A 101 -15.44 3.54 2.10
CA VAL A 101 -16.81 4.04 1.88
C VAL A 101 -16.94 4.72 0.53
N LEU A 102 -16.00 5.62 0.19
CA LEU A 102 -16.03 6.34 -1.09
C LEU A 102 -15.75 5.42 -2.27
N ALA A 103 -14.77 4.51 -2.17
CA ALA A 103 -14.47 3.54 -3.22
C ALA A 103 -15.68 2.64 -3.49
N PHE A 104 -16.34 2.15 -2.43
CA PHE A 104 -17.56 1.36 -2.58
C PHE A 104 -18.68 2.17 -3.23
N ALA A 105 -18.91 3.42 -2.80
CA ALA A 105 -19.94 4.30 -3.37
C ALA A 105 -19.68 4.56 -4.86
N VAL A 106 -18.43 4.88 -5.25
CA VAL A 106 -18.03 5.09 -6.65
C VAL A 106 -18.18 3.81 -7.46
N ALA A 107 -17.69 2.67 -6.95
CA ALA A 107 -17.83 1.39 -7.63
C ALA A 107 -19.30 1.03 -7.84
N TYR A 108 -20.13 1.18 -6.82
CA TYR A 108 -21.57 0.96 -6.92
C TYR A 108 -22.23 1.88 -7.95
N ALA A 109 -21.93 3.17 -7.91
CA ALA A 109 -22.45 4.12 -8.90
C ALA A 109 -22.07 3.74 -10.33
N LEU A 110 -20.81 3.33 -10.57
CA LEU A 110 -20.33 2.93 -11.90
C LEU A 110 -21.00 1.64 -12.43
N THR A 111 -21.48 0.74 -11.54
CA THR A 111 -22.22 -0.45 -11.95
C THR A 111 -23.65 -0.14 -12.43
N GLN A 112 -24.22 1.00 -12.06
CA GLN A 112 -25.57 1.41 -12.47
C GLN A 112 -25.65 1.93 -13.91
N GLY A 113 -24.58 1.87 -14.70
CA GLY A 113 -24.58 2.27 -16.10
C GLY A 113 -24.76 3.77 -16.34
N ILE A 114 -24.26 4.60 -15.44
CA ILE A 114 -24.35 6.07 -15.52
C ILE A 114 -23.71 6.58 -16.80
N LYS A 115 -24.40 7.54 -17.49
CA LYS A 115 -23.86 8.25 -18.64
C LYS A 115 -22.56 8.95 -18.23
N GLY A 116 -21.46 8.67 -18.96
CA GLY A 116 -20.15 9.24 -18.63
C GLY A 116 -19.26 8.35 -17.74
N SER A 117 -19.63 7.09 -17.48
CA SER A 117 -18.85 6.12 -16.69
C SER A 117 -17.38 6.04 -17.13
N ASN A 118 -17.10 6.18 -18.44
CA ASN A 118 -15.72 6.16 -18.95
C ASN A 118 -14.92 7.39 -18.51
N LEU A 119 -15.56 8.56 -18.41
CA LEU A 119 -14.91 9.78 -17.92
C LEU A 119 -14.54 9.62 -16.43
N PHE A 120 -15.46 9.11 -15.61
CA PHE A 120 -15.20 8.85 -14.20
C PHE A 120 -14.03 7.86 -14.01
N ARG A 121 -14.02 6.77 -14.77
CA ARG A 121 -12.89 5.82 -14.75
C ARG A 121 -11.57 6.49 -15.08
N THR A 122 -11.53 7.34 -16.08
CA THR A 122 -10.31 8.08 -16.48
C THR A 122 -9.83 9.00 -15.37
N VAL A 123 -10.73 9.77 -14.74
CA VAL A 123 -10.39 10.70 -13.65
C VAL A 123 -9.85 9.97 -12.42
N PHE A 124 -10.46 8.84 -12.03
CA PHE A 124 -9.98 8.05 -10.90
C PHE A 124 -8.73 7.21 -11.20
N PHE A 125 -8.45 6.93 -12.49
CA PHE A 125 -7.22 6.23 -12.87
C PHE A 125 -6.02 7.18 -13.00
N MET A 126 -6.28 8.48 -13.20
CA MET A 126 -5.23 9.48 -13.42
C MET A 126 -4.21 9.58 -12.27
N PRO A 127 -4.58 9.55 -10.98
CA PRO A 127 -3.61 9.66 -9.89
C PRO A 127 -2.54 8.58 -9.92
N ASN A 128 -2.90 7.37 -10.35
CA ASN A 128 -1.97 6.25 -10.44
C ASN A 128 -0.91 6.40 -11.54
N LEU A 129 -1.13 7.29 -12.51
CA LEU A 129 -0.20 7.57 -13.60
C LEU A 129 0.78 8.69 -13.27
N ILE A 130 0.48 9.49 -12.24
CA ILE A 130 1.30 10.63 -11.82
C ILE A 130 2.23 10.17 -10.70
N GLY A 131 3.53 10.44 -10.81
CA GLY A 131 4.48 10.13 -9.75
C GLY A 131 4.13 10.85 -8.44
N GLY A 132 4.20 10.13 -7.30
CA GLY A 132 3.75 10.63 -6.00
C GLY A 132 4.38 11.95 -5.56
N ILE A 133 5.64 12.22 -5.91
CA ILE A 133 6.32 13.50 -5.61
C ILE A 133 5.66 14.66 -6.35
N VAL A 134 5.40 14.48 -7.65
CA VAL A 134 4.74 15.50 -8.48
C VAL A 134 3.31 15.74 -8.01
N LEU A 135 2.60 14.65 -7.71
CA LEU A 135 1.24 14.71 -7.18
C LEU A 135 1.18 15.49 -5.86
N GLY A 136 2.07 15.19 -4.92
CA GLY A 136 2.16 15.89 -3.64
C GLY A 136 2.42 17.38 -3.80
N TYR A 137 3.31 17.76 -4.73
CA TYR A 137 3.60 19.16 -5.01
C TYR A 137 2.40 19.91 -5.61
N ILE A 138 1.72 19.30 -6.59
CA ILE A 138 0.52 19.90 -7.22
C ILE A 138 -0.56 20.12 -6.15
N TRP A 139 -0.84 19.12 -5.33
CA TRP A 139 -1.85 19.24 -4.26
C TRP A 139 -1.48 20.29 -3.21
N SER A 140 -0.20 20.36 -2.82
CA SER A 140 0.27 21.42 -1.91
C SER A 140 -0.03 22.81 -2.48
N MET A 141 0.30 23.04 -3.76
CA MET A 141 0.00 24.32 -4.41
C MET A 141 -1.51 24.63 -4.47
N ILE A 142 -2.34 23.62 -4.77
CA ILE A 142 -3.80 23.80 -4.81
C ILE A 142 -4.34 24.16 -3.42
N PHE A 143 -3.95 23.43 -2.41
CA PHE A 143 -4.40 23.67 -1.04
C PHE A 143 -3.91 25.01 -0.50
N ASP A 144 -2.64 25.35 -0.71
CA ASP A 144 -2.09 26.62 -0.29
C ASP A 144 -2.72 27.80 -1.03
N GLY A 145 -3.04 27.64 -2.33
CA GLY A 145 -3.76 28.63 -3.11
C GLY A 145 -5.18 28.91 -2.58
N ILE A 146 -5.87 27.89 -2.08
CA ILE A 146 -7.19 28.02 -1.47
C ILE A 146 -7.07 28.59 -0.03
N LEU A 147 -6.17 28.02 0.78
CA LEU A 147 -6.03 28.36 2.18
C LEU A 147 -5.39 29.73 2.42
N SER A 148 -4.58 30.23 1.49
CA SER A 148 -4.01 31.58 1.55
C SER A 148 -5.06 32.67 1.66
N ARG A 149 -6.27 32.47 1.12
CA ARG A 149 -7.41 33.37 1.28
C ARG A 149 -7.91 33.47 2.72
N TYR A 150 -7.63 32.44 3.53
CA TYR A 150 -7.99 32.38 4.94
C TYR A 150 -6.77 32.68 5.86
N GLY A 151 -5.65 33.15 5.29
CA GLY A 151 -4.45 33.47 6.05
C GLY A 151 -3.69 32.27 6.61
N THR A 152 -3.91 31.08 6.06
CA THR A 152 -3.26 29.85 6.50
C THR A 152 -2.74 29.03 5.32
N GLY A 153 -2.06 27.91 5.58
CA GLY A 153 -1.55 26.98 4.59
C GLY A 153 -1.63 25.53 5.11
N ILE A 154 -1.50 24.56 4.22
CA ILE A 154 -1.65 23.15 4.57
C ILE A 154 -0.60 22.68 5.59
N LEU A 155 0.59 23.28 5.59
CA LEU A 155 1.67 22.95 6.51
C LEU A 155 1.65 23.79 7.79
N LEU A 156 0.86 24.87 7.84
CA LEU A 156 0.81 25.79 8.97
C LEU A 156 -0.20 25.36 10.02
N ASP A 157 -1.27 24.69 9.64
CA ASP A 157 -2.34 24.24 10.54
C ASP A 157 -2.49 22.72 10.48
N LYS A 158 -2.40 22.06 11.65
CA LYS A 158 -2.48 20.61 11.79
C LYS A 158 -3.82 20.04 11.29
N ASN A 159 -4.91 20.76 11.49
CA ASN A 159 -6.24 20.28 11.08
C ASN A 159 -6.39 20.33 9.56
N TRP A 160 -5.99 21.42 8.93
CA TRP A 160 -6.01 21.53 7.48
C TRP A 160 -5.04 20.54 6.83
N GLY A 161 -3.86 20.34 7.41
CA GLY A 161 -2.91 19.31 6.96
C GLY A 161 -3.50 17.91 7.03
N PHE A 162 -4.17 17.57 8.13
CA PHE A 162 -4.79 16.25 8.32
C PHE A 162 -5.88 15.99 7.27
N TRP A 163 -6.84 16.89 7.13
CA TRP A 163 -7.94 16.73 6.18
C TRP A 163 -7.48 16.82 4.72
N GLY A 164 -6.52 17.67 4.42
CA GLY A 164 -5.91 17.76 3.09
C GLY A 164 -5.26 16.46 2.66
N LEU A 165 -4.50 15.82 3.56
CA LEU A 165 -3.91 14.50 3.30
C LEU A 165 -4.97 13.41 3.12
N ILE A 166 -6.07 13.43 3.88
CA ILE A 166 -7.18 12.48 3.71
C ILE A 166 -7.82 12.67 2.33
N ILE A 167 -8.10 13.90 1.89
CA ILE A 167 -8.69 14.18 0.59
C ILE A 167 -7.77 13.66 -0.54
N LEU A 168 -6.47 13.95 -0.43
CA LEU A 168 -5.48 13.47 -1.39
C LEU A 168 -5.44 11.95 -1.44
N MET A 169 -5.38 11.29 -0.29
CA MET A 169 -5.37 9.83 -0.19
C MET A 169 -6.66 9.21 -0.74
N CYS A 170 -7.83 9.78 -0.45
CA CYS A 170 -9.10 9.30 -1.00
C CYS A 170 -9.08 9.35 -2.53
N TRP A 171 -8.65 10.47 -3.11
CA TRP A 171 -8.59 10.60 -4.58
C TRP A 171 -7.56 9.67 -5.21
N GLN A 172 -6.45 9.39 -4.55
CA GLN A 172 -5.38 8.52 -5.07
C GLN A 172 -5.73 7.03 -4.97
N GLN A 173 -6.51 6.62 -3.97
CA GLN A 173 -6.75 5.22 -3.65
C GLN A 173 -8.14 4.69 -4.07
N ILE A 174 -9.04 5.55 -4.51
CA ILE A 174 -10.34 5.19 -5.09
C ILE A 174 -10.18 4.83 -6.56
#